data_781643cf3435e4f7cf124ae572f545b4
#
_entry.id   781643cf3435e4f7cf124ae572f545b4
#
_cell.length_a   1.000
_cell.length_b   1.000
_cell.length_c   1.000
_cell.angle_alpha   90.00
_cell.angle_beta   90.00
_cell.angle_gamma   90.00
#
_symmetry.space_group_name_H-M   'P 1'
#
loop_
_entity.id
_entity.type
_entity.pdbx_description
1 polymer ?
#
loop_
_entity_poly.entity_id
_entity_poly.type
_entity_poly.pdbx_seq_one_letter_code
_entity_poly.pdbx_strand_id
1 'polypeptide(L)'
;MLNFVADLRIELKFMKRLLGGICVLLGILMVTSMSGVPEASEGGTVNWMTFEEAIQKSKNEKRPVFIDVYTDWCGWCKVMDKNTFNEPKVSKLLNEKFYAVKFNAEQKEDVVFDNHTFKFVPSGRSGYHELAAALLNNQLSYPTVVFLDEEFKMIQPLAGYRKAPDFHIIAQFIGEGHYKTIKWDEWQEKYKSPY
;
A
#
# COMPACT_ATOMS: atom_id res chain seq x y z
N MET A 1 14.26 1.52 78.93
CA MET A 1 13.37 0.90 77.86
C MET A 1 12.58 1.96 77.06
N LEU A 2 12.60 3.23 77.30
CA LEU A 2 11.84 4.24 76.59
C LEU A 2 12.55 4.77 75.28
N ASN A 3 13.88 4.68 75.17
CA ASN A 3 14.63 5.27 74.05
C ASN A 3 14.63 4.39 72.82
N PHE A 4 14.40 3.07 72.90
CA PHE A 4 14.42 2.14 71.82
C PHE A 4 13.19 2.25 70.88
N VAL A 5 12.04 2.62 71.46
CA VAL A 5 10.78 2.73 70.66
C VAL A 5 10.70 4.05 69.90
N ALA A 6 11.38 5.12 70.40
CA ALA A 6 11.44 6.40 69.66
C ALA A 6 12.32 6.34 68.43
N ASP A 7 13.45 5.60 68.51
CA ASP A 7 14.39 5.44 67.39
C ASP A 7 13.80 4.62 66.25
N LEU A 8 13.04 3.56 66.59
CA LEU A 8 12.35 2.73 65.58
C LEU A 8 11.26 3.49 64.79
N ARG A 9 10.63 4.49 65.42
CA ARG A 9 9.61 5.33 64.74
C ARG A 9 10.20 6.37 63.80
N ILE A 10 11.42 6.81 64.05
CA ILE A 10 12.14 7.77 63.17
C ILE A 10 12.62 7.03 61.90
N GLU A 11 13.17 5.85 62.08
CA GLU A 11 13.62 5.01 60.97
C GLU A 11 12.45 4.61 60.04
N LEU A 12 11.30 4.24 60.63
CA LEU A 12 10.12 3.86 59.83
C LEU A 12 9.52 5.03 59.03
N LYS A 13 9.59 6.26 59.56
CA LYS A 13 9.15 7.48 58.87
C LYS A 13 10.10 7.87 57.73
N PHE A 14 11.42 7.67 57.94
CA PHE A 14 12.43 7.97 56.91
C PHE A 14 12.33 6.98 55.74
N MET A 15 12.15 5.69 56.04
CA MET A 15 11.99 4.64 55.05
C MET A 15 10.69 4.80 54.19
N LYS A 16 9.57 5.23 54.84
CA LYS A 16 8.33 5.54 54.08
C LYS A 16 8.46 6.78 53.19
N ARG A 17 9.28 7.76 53.55
CA ARG A 17 9.56 8.93 52.66
C ARG A 17 10.47 8.57 51.51
N LEU A 18 11.45 7.65 51.69
CA LEU A 18 12.31 7.16 50.64
C LEU A 18 11.54 6.28 49.60
N LEU A 19 10.65 5.39 50.08
CA LEU A 19 9.81 4.56 49.19
C LEU A 19 8.78 5.41 48.43
N GLY A 20 8.23 6.46 49.03
CA GLY A 20 7.31 7.38 48.36
C GLY A 20 7.97 8.20 47.23
N GLY A 21 9.25 8.57 47.41
CA GLY A 21 10.03 9.31 46.41
C GLY A 21 10.44 8.45 45.22
N ILE A 22 10.73 7.17 45.42
CA ILE A 22 11.15 6.23 44.38
C ILE A 22 9.95 5.85 43.48
N CYS A 23 8.74 5.71 44.01
CA CYS A 23 7.54 5.44 43.20
C CYS A 23 7.15 6.60 42.30
N VAL A 24 7.43 7.86 42.67
CA VAL A 24 7.14 9.04 41.85
C VAL A 24 8.16 9.17 40.70
N LEU A 25 9.43 8.77 40.90
CA LEU A 25 10.46 8.80 39.86
C LEU A 25 10.36 7.63 38.89
N LEU A 26 9.82 6.47 39.28
CA LEU A 26 9.57 5.33 38.37
C LEU A 26 8.27 5.47 37.56
N GLY A 27 7.37 6.35 37.95
CA GLY A 27 6.12 6.62 37.19
C GLY A 27 6.30 7.52 35.97
N ILE A 28 7.44 8.18 35.78
CA ILE A 28 7.67 9.14 34.71
C ILE A 28 8.40 8.49 33.50
N LEU A 29 8.87 7.23 33.57
CA LEU A 29 9.58 6.54 32.51
C LEU A 29 8.70 5.59 31.68
N MET A 30 7.38 5.61 31.85
CA MET A 30 6.40 4.86 31.04
C MET A 30 5.64 5.79 30.10
N VAL A 31 6.35 6.57 29.31
CA VAL A 31 5.70 7.32 28.23
C VAL A 31 6.51 7.19 26.96
N THR A 32 5.75 6.78 25.96
CA THR A 32 6.06 6.85 24.51
C THR A 32 6.86 5.71 23.93
N SER A 33 6.31 4.48 23.99
CA SER A 33 6.29 3.70 22.77
C SER A 33 5.05 4.16 21.96
N MET A 34 5.11 5.31 21.36
CA MET A 34 4.28 5.61 20.22
C MET A 34 4.78 4.70 19.09
N SER A 35 4.12 3.54 18.97
CA SER A 35 4.08 2.83 17.68
C SER A 35 3.60 3.88 16.68
N GLY A 36 4.53 4.38 15.84
CA GLY A 36 4.18 5.22 14.74
C GLY A 36 3.22 4.43 13.86
N VAL A 37 1.93 4.70 13.97
CA VAL A 37 1.00 4.45 12.90
C VAL A 37 1.62 5.20 11.72
N PRO A 38 1.94 4.54 10.60
CA PRO A 38 2.44 5.25 9.44
C PRO A 38 1.39 6.30 9.12
N GLU A 39 1.77 7.56 9.28
CA GLU A 39 0.96 8.72 8.92
C GLU A 39 0.56 8.53 7.47
N ALA A 40 -0.75 8.35 7.23
CA ALA A 40 -1.29 8.26 5.87
C ALA A 40 -0.79 9.51 5.14
N SER A 41 0.05 9.34 4.12
CA SER A 41 0.60 10.45 3.34
C SER A 41 -0.56 11.35 2.92
N GLU A 42 -0.55 12.59 3.37
CA GLU A 42 -1.51 13.60 2.90
C GLU A 42 -1.45 13.61 1.37
N GLY A 43 -2.58 13.29 0.74
CA GLY A 43 -2.71 12.88 -0.64
C GLY A 43 -2.00 13.75 -1.68
N GLY A 44 -1.45 13.11 -2.69
CA GLY A 44 -0.82 13.71 -3.86
C GLY A 44 0.19 12.80 -4.56
N THR A 45 0.71 11.77 -3.92
CA THR A 45 1.71 10.88 -4.53
C THR A 45 1.40 9.42 -4.22
N VAL A 46 1.37 8.57 -5.24
CA VAL A 46 1.25 7.12 -5.08
C VAL A 46 2.59 6.55 -4.61
N ASN A 47 2.55 5.69 -3.61
CA ASN A 47 3.71 4.96 -3.10
C ASN A 47 4.03 3.78 -4.03
N TRP A 48 4.59 4.09 -5.19
CA TRP A 48 4.95 3.09 -6.18
C TRP A 48 6.02 2.14 -5.67
N MET A 49 5.90 0.88 -6.04
CA MET A 49 6.86 -0.18 -5.74
C MET A 49 7.09 -1.08 -6.96
N THR A 50 8.10 -1.94 -6.89
CA THR A 50 8.30 -3.00 -7.87
C THR A 50 7.34 -4.16 -7.64
N PHE A 51 7.21 -5.04 -8.63
CA PHE A 51 6.38 -6.24 -8.50
C PHE A 51 6.91 -7.18 -7.41
N GLU A 52 8.23 -7.30 -7.30
CA GLU A 52 8.91 -8.10 -6.28
C GLU A 52 8.69 -7.55 -4.86
N GLU A 53 8.71 -6.22 -4.70
CA GLU A 53 8.40 -5.58 -3.42
C GLU A 53 6.95 -5.86 -2.99
N ALA A 54 6.00 -5.84 -3.94
CA ALA A 54 4.62 -6.20 -3.66
C ALA A 54 4.50 -7.66 -3.21
N ILE A 55 5.20 -8.60 -3.87
CA ILE A 55 5.26 -10.01 -3.46
C ILE A 55 5.81 -10.14 -2.03
N GLN A 56 6.90 -9.44 -1.69
CA GLN A 56 7.48 -9.52 -0.35
C GLN A 56 6.55 -8.96 0.73
N LYS A 57 5.92 -7.80 0.46
CA LYS A 57 4.97 -7.18 1.39
C LYS A 57 3.74 -8.07 1.62
N SER A 58 3.23 -8.73 0.58
CA SER A 58 2.06 -9.60 0.67
C SER A 58 2.26 -10.85 1.55
N LYS A 59 3.50 -11.21 1.86
CA LYS A 59 3.80 -12.29 2.81
C LYS A 59 3.41 -11.94 4.25
N ASN A 60 3.47 -10.64 4.59
CA ASN A 60 3.16 -10.14 5.93
C ASN A 60 1.72 -9.62 6.02
N GLU A 61 1.25 -8.95 4.98
CA GLU A 61 -0.10 -8.38 4.93
C GLU A 61 -0.70 -8.61 3.54
N LYS A 62 -1.88 -9.23 3.50
CA LYS A 62 -2.59 -9.49 2.25
C LYS A 62 -3.36 -8.25 1.81
N ARG A 63 -3.03 -7.74 0.62
CA ARG A 63 -3.75 -6.66 -0.06
C ARG A 63 -3.86 -6.97 -1.55
N PRO A 64 -4.91 -6.51 -2.24
CA PRO A 64 -4.94 -6.57 -3.70
C PRO A 64 -3.81 -5.73 -4.30
N VAL A 65 -3.39 -6.09 -5.51
CA VAL A 65 -2.31 -5.39 -6.22
C VAL A 65 -2.89 -4.58 -7.36
N PHE A 66 -2.48 -3.33 -7.45
CA PHE A 66 -2.74 -2.44 -8.57
C PHE A 66 -1.45 -2.26 -9.36
N ILE A 67 -1.47 -2.51 -10.66
CA ILE A 67 -0.29 -2.42 -11.54
C ILE A 67 -0.56 -1.42 -12.66
N ASP A 68 0.22 -0.37 -12.74
CA ASP A 68 0.29 0.49 -13.91
C ASP A 68 1.36 -0.05 -14.88
N VAL A 69 0.90 -0.60 -15.99
CA VAL A 69 1.78 -1.13 -17.05
C VAL A 69 2.01 -0.05 -18.09
N TYR A 70 3.25 0.41 -18.20
CA TYR A 70 3.64 1.54 -19.03
C TYR A 70 4.87 1.25 -19.89
N THR A 71 5.23 2.18 -20.76
CA THR A 71 6.52 2.27 -21.45
C THR A 71 7.03 3.70 -21.39
N ASP A 72 8.34 3.90 -21.53
CA ASP A 72 8.97 5.23 -21.43
C ASP A 72 8.52 6.19 -22.54
N TRP A 73 8.18 5.67 -23.71
CA TRP A 73 7.68 6.45 -24.85
C TRP A 73 6.18 6.74 -24.79
N CYS A 74 5.43 6.14 -23.85
CA CYS A 74 3.97 6.29 -23.76
C CYS A 74 3.55 7.67 -23.25
N GLY A 75 3.15 8.56 -24.13
CA GLY A 75 2.67 9.90 -23.79
C GLY A 75 1.43 9.90 -22.91
N TRP A 76 0.44 9.03 -23.22
CA TRP A 76 -0.79 8.90 -22.44
C TRP A 76 -0.58 8.30 -21.05
N CYS A 77 0.46 7.49 -20.84
CA CYS A 77 0.84 7.03 -19.50
C CYS A 77 1.28 8.22 -18.62
N LYS A 78 2.11 9.11 -19.17
CA LYS A 78 2.55 10.34 -18.46
C LYS A 78 1.37 11.27 -18.15
N VAL A 79 0.38 11.35 -19.04
CA VAL A 79 -0.85 12.11 -18.81
C VAL A 79 -1.67 11.47 -17.68
N MET A 80 -1.77 10.14 -17.65
CA MET A 80 -2.49 9.40 -16.61
C MET A 80 -1.81 9.51 -15.25
N ASP A 81 -0.48 9.44 -15.20
CA ASP A 81 0.29 9.70 -13.98
C ASP A 81 -0.06 11.05 -13.38
N LYS A 82 -0.01 12.10 -14.21
CA LYS A 82 -0.22 13.48 -13.76
C LYS A 82 -1.67 13.76 -13.35
N ASN A 83 -2.64 13.32 -14.17
CA ASN A 83 -4.02 13.79 -14.08
C ASN A 83 -4.96 12.78 -13.39
N THR A 84 -4.49 11.56 -13.15
CA THR A 84 -5.28 10.49 -12.51
C THR A 84 -4.62 10.00 -11.25
N PHE A 85 -3.40 9.47 -11.33
CA PHE A 85 -2.76 8.85 -10.16
C PHE A 85 -2.26 9.88 -9.13
N ASN A 86 -1.81 11.06 -9.57
CA ASN A 86 -1.43 12.16 -8.67
C ASN A 86 -2.62 12.98 -8.14
N GLU A 87 -3.84 12.65 -8.53
CA GLU A 87 -5.02 13.27 -7.92
C GLU A 87 -5.14 12.79 -6.46
N PRO A 88 -5.30 13.72 -5.47
CA PRO A 88 -5.21 13.38 -4.04
C PRO A 88 -6.12 12.25 -3.57
N LYS A 89 -7.36 12.17 -4.07
CA LYS A 89 -8.30 11.12 -3.67
C LYS A 89 -7.96 9.76 -4.28
N VAL A 90 -7.41 9.76 -5.50
CA VAL A 90 -6.93 8.53 -6.16
C VAL A 90 -5.66 8.02 -5.49
N SER A 91 -4.67 8.89 -5.29
CA SER A 91 -3.41 8.49 -4.64
C SER A 91 -3.63 7.96 -3.23
N LYS A 92 -4.52 8.62 -2.45
CA LYS A 92 -4.92 8.16 -1.12
C LYS A 92 -5.54 6.76 -1.19
N LEU A 93 -6.53 6.56 -2.06
CA LEU A 93 -7.21 5.26 -2.23
C LEU A 93 -6.21 4.15 -2.61
N LEU A 94 -5.32 4.42 -3.56
CA LEU A 94 -4.29 3.46 -3.99
C LEU A 94 -3.34 3.10 -2.85
N ASN A 95 -2.85 4.09 -2.10
CA ASN A 95 -1.93 3.88 -0.98
C ASN A 95 -2.57 3.10 0.19
N GLU A 96 -3.86 3.34 0.44
CA GLU A 96 -4.57 2.69 1.55
C GLU A 96 -5.02 1.26 1.23
N LYS A 97 -5.43 1.00 -0.02
CA LYS A 97 -6.11 -0.25 -0.37
C LYS A 97 -5.26 -1.24 -1.14
N PHE A 98 -4.19 -0.79 -1.81
CA PHE A 98 -3.42 -1.62 -2.73
C PHE A 98 -1.93 -1.62 -2.42
N TYR A 99 -1.25 -2.63 -2.93
CA TYR A 99 0.15 -2.53 -3.29
C TYR A 99 0.22 -1.97 -4.70
N ALA A 100 0.65 -0.71 -4.83
CA ALA A 100 0.70 0.00 -6.11
C ALA A 100 2.03 -0.26 -6.82
N VAL A 101 2.00 -0.99 -7.91
CA VAL A 101 3.16 -1.38 -8.70
C VAL A 101 3.27 -0.54 -9.96
N LYS A 102 4.46 -0.02 -10.22
CA LYS A 102 4.82 0.63 -11.49
C LYS A 102 5.65 -0.34 -12.32
N PHE A 103 5.12 -0.80 -13.47
CA PHE A 103 5.77 -1.85 -14.26
C PHE A 103 6.07 -1.39 -15.69
N ASN A 104 7.36 -1.19 -16.01
CA ASN A 104 7.76 -0.90 -17.39
C ASN A 104 7.69 -2.18 -18.23
N ALA A 105 6.81 -2.19 -19.22
CA ALA A 105 6.61 -3.33 -20.10
C ALA A 105 7.83 -3.67 -20.99
N GLU A 106 8.84 -2.81 -21.02
CA GLU A 106 10.09 -2.99 -21.78
C GLU A 106 11.32 -3.14 -20.86
N GLN A 107 11.14 -3.30 -19.54
CA GLN A 107 12.26 -3.52 -18.61
C GLN A 107 13.04 -4.78 -18.96
N LYS A 108 14.34 -4.79 -18.58
CA LYS A 108 15.25 -5.90 -18.92
C LYS A 108 15.48 -6.86 -17.76
N GLU A 109 15.19 -6.42 -16.55
CA GLU A 109 15.38 -7.17 -15.32
C GLU A 109 14.39 -8.34 -15.27
N ASP A 110 14.90 -9.55 -15.00
CA ASP A 110 14.07 -10.73 -14.82
C ASP A 110 13.17 -10.59 -13.59
N VAL A 111 11.91 -11.03 -13.69
CA VAL A 111 10.96 -11.09 -12.56
C VAL A 111 10.64 -12.53 -12.24
N VAL A 112 10.86 -12.95 -10.99
CA VAL A 112 10.53 -14.30 -10.52
C VAL A 112 9.21 -14.28 -9.77
N PHE A 113 8.23 -15.00 -10.27
CA PHE A 113 6.93 -15.15 -9.64
C PHE A 113 6.34 -16.53 -9.92
N ASP A 114 5.75 -17.16 -8.90
CA ASP A 114 5.09 -18.47 -8.96
C ASP A 114 5.95 -19.57 -9.64
N ASN A 115 7.22 -19.66 -9.22
CA ASN A 115 8.23 -20.59 -9.75
C ASN A 115 8.54 -20.41 -11.25
N HIS A 116 8.12 -19.30 -11.86
CA HIS A 116 8.45 -18.92 -13.22
C HIS A 116 9.34 -17.68 -13.23
N THR A 117 10.32 -17.65 -14.14
CA THR A 117 11.15 -16.47 -14.40
C THR A 117 10.69 -15.82 -15.68
N PHE A 118 10.01 -14.69 -15.55
CA PHE A 118 9.60 -13.85 -16.67
C PHE A 118 10.79 -13.01 -17.14
N LYS A 119 11.00 -12.99 -18.45
CA LYS A 119 12.16 -12.35 -19.07
C LYS A 119 11.76 -11.31 -20.10
N PHE A 120 12.73 -10.48 -20.47
CA PHE A 120 12.57 -9.62 -21.63
C PHE A 120 12.68 -10.43 -22.93
N VAL A 121 11.74 -10.22 -23.85
CA VAL A 121 11.68 -10.83 -25.17
C VAL A 121 12.00 -9.78 -26.23
N PRO A 122 13.15 -9.86 -26.92
CA PRO A 122 13.46 -8.98 -28.03
C PRO A 122 12.43 -9.14 -29.17
N SER A 123 11.96 -8.01 -29.72
CA SER A 123 11.04 -8.01 -30.87
C SER A 123 11.35 -6.80 -31.76
N GLY A 124 11.91 -7.07 -32.94
CA GLY A 124 12.31 -6.01 -33.88
C GLY A 124 13.34 -5.04 -33.29
N ARG A 125 13.02 -3.74 -33.27
CA ARG A 125 13.88 -2.67 -32.69
C ARG A 125 13.72 -2.48 -31.19
N SER A 126 12.71 -3.09 -30.59
CA SER A 126 12.33 -2.96 -29.20
C SER A 126 12.17 -4.34 -28.56
N GLY A 127 11.14 -4.58 -27.82
CA GLY A 127 10.79 -5.84 -27.19
C GLY A 127 9.75 -5.62 -26.12
N TYR A 128 9.47 -6.65 -25.38
CA TYR A 128 8.53 -6.59 -24.26
C TYR A 128 8.95 -7.56 -23.15
N HIS A 129 8.48 -7.31 -21.96
CA HIS A 129 8.67 -8.23 -20.85
C HIS A 129 7.56 -9.28 -20.82
N GLU A 130 7.90 -10.56 -20.61
CA GLU A 130 6.93 -11.67 -20.56
C GLU A 130 5.82 -11.44 -19.53
N LEU A 131 6.15 -10.85 -18.35
CA LEU A 131 5.16 -10.52 -17.34
C LEU A 131 4.16 -9.48 -17.85
N ALA A 132 4.58 -8.47 -18.61
CA ALA A 132 3.65 -7.52 -19.23
C ALA A 132 2.70 -8.24 -20.20
N ALA A 133 3.22 -9.14 -21.03
CA ALA A 133 2.40 -9.93 -21.95
C ALA A 133 1.39 -10.82 -21.22
N ALA A 134 1.79 -11.45 -20.11
CA ALA A 134 0.91 -12.24 -19.26
C ALA A 134 -0.18 -11.38 -18.60
N LEU A 135 0.20 -10.25 -18.00
CA LEU A 135 -0.73 -9.31 -17.35
C LEU A 135 -1.74 -8.69 -18.32
N LEU A 136 -1.34 -8.47 -19.57
CA LEU A 136 -2.16 -7.82 -20.59
C LEU A 136 -2.84 -8.83 -21.53
N ASN A 137 -2.84 -10.13 -21.22
CA ASN A 137 -3.39 -11.19 -22.07
C ASN A 137 -2.85 -11.13 -23.51
N ASN A 138 -1.56 -10.82 -23.69
CA ASN A 138 -0.85 -10.59 -24.95
C ASN A 138 -1.36 -9.40 -25.79
N GLN A 139 -2.20 -8.53 -25.23
CA GLN A 139 -2.66 -7.30 -25.86
C GLN A 139 -1.83 -6.11 -25.37
N LEU A 140 -0.60 -6.00 -25.88
CA LEU A 140 0.36 -4.97 -25.47
C LEU A 140 -0.09 -3.57 -25.91
N SER A 141 -0.95 -2.92 -25.12
CA SER A 141 -1.42 -1.56 -25.31
C SER A 141 -1.19 -0.73 -24.06
N TYR A 142 -0.89 0.57 -24.22
CA TYR A 142 -0.52 1.45 -23.11
C TYR A 142 -1.23 2.81 -23.17
N PRO A 143 -1.65 3.39 -22.04
CA PRO A 143 -1.59 2.80 -20.70
C PRO A 143 -2.56 1.62 -20.53
N THR A 144 -2.20 0.64 -19.76
CA THR A 144 -3.13 -0.38 -19.24
C THR A 144 -2.87 -0.58 -17.75
N VAL A 145 -3.91 -0.50 -16.95
CA VAL A 145 -3.82 -0.85 -15.53
C VAL A 145 -4.37 -2.25 -15.30
N VAL A 146 -3.81 -2.95 -14.33
CA VAL A 146 -4.18 -4.33 -14.01
C VAL A 146 -4.47 -4.43 -12.52
N PHE A 147 -5.55 -5.13 -12.18
CA PHE A 147 -5.87 -5.46 -10.80
C PHE A 147 -5.71 -6.95 -10.57
N LEU A 148 -4.98 -7.30 -9.50
CA LEU A 148 -4.87 -8.66 -9.00
C LEU A 148 -5.46 -8.73 -7.60
N ASP A 149 -5.99 -9.89 -7.22
CA ASP A 149 -6.44 -10.15 -5.86
C ASP A 149 -5.27 -10.34 -4.88
N GLU A 150 -5.59 -10.63 -3.63
CA GLU A 150 -4.63 -10.81 -2.54
C GLU A 150 -3.73 -12.05 -2.71
N GLU A 151 -4.08 -12.94 -3.63
CA GLU A 151 -3.33 -14.13 -4.06
C GLU A 151 -2.67 -13.94 -5.43
N PHE A 152 -2.60 -12.70 -5.93
CA PHE A 152 -2.04 -12.35 -7.24
C PHE A 152 -2.78 -12.96 -8.44
N LYS A 153 -4.04 -13.36 -8.28
CA LYS A 153 -4.88 -13.81 -9.39
C LYS A 153 -5.47 -12.61 -10.11
N MET A 154 -5.55 -12.72 -11.43
CA MET A 154 -6.11 -11.66 -12.28
C MET A 154 -7.57 -11.39 -11.92
N ILE A 155 -7.87 -10.12 -11.60
CA ILE A 155 -9.24 -9.62 -11.51
C ILE A 155 -9.63 -9.02 -12.86
N GLN A 156 -8.92 -7.98 -13.29
CA GLN A 156 -9.27 -7.24 -14.51
C GLN A 156 -8.08 -6.43 -15.06
N PRO A 157 -7.70 -6.59 -16.34
CA PRO A 157 -6.95 -5.59 -17.07
C PRO A 157 -7.90 -4.51 -17.64
N LEU A 158 -7.50 -3.25 -17.58
CA LEU A 158 -8.26 -2.11 -18.08
C LEU A 158 -7.38 -1.29 -19.02
N ALA A 159 -7.55 -1.47 -20.30
CA ALA A 159 -6.81 -0.74 -21.32
C ALA A 159 -7.30 0.71 -21.48
N GLY A 160 -6.37 1.60 -21.81
CA GLY A 160 -6.63 2.98 -22.15
C GLY A 160 -6.68 3.95 -20.96
N TYR A 161 -6.53 5.22 -21.30
CA TYR A 161 -6.57 6.33 -20.34
C TYR A 161 -7.92 6.42 -19.61
N ARG A 162 -7.86 6.68 -18.29
CA ARG A 162 -9.02 6.95 -17.44
C ARG A 162 -8.83 8.27 -16.70
N LYS A 163 -9.85 9.12 -16.66
CA LYS A 163 -9.87 10.29 -15.79
C LYS A 163 -9.97 9.88 -14.32
N ALA A 164 -9.55 10.73 -13.41
CA ALA A 164 -9.56 10.44 -11.98
C ALA A 164 -10.93 10.00 -11.43
N PRO A 165 -12.07 10.64 -11.73
CA PRO A 165 -13.38 10.17 -11.25
C PRO A 165 -13.75 8.76 -11.76
N ASP A 166 -13.48 8.49 -13.06
CA ASP A 166 -13.80 7.21 -13.70
C ASP A 166 -12.89 6.09 -13.17
N PHE A 167 -11.65 6.40 -12.85
CA PHE A 167 -10.71 5.47 -12.26
C PHE A 167 -11.05 5.19 -10.79
N HIS A 168 -11.40 6.23 -10.02
CA HIS A 168 -11.67 6.11 -8.60
C HIS A 168 -12.83 5.15 -8.28
N ILE A 169 -13.94 5.21 -9.02
CA ILE A 169 -15.07 4.27 -8.82
C ILE A 169 -14.64 2.82 -9.02
N ILE A 170 -13.81 2.54 -10.04
CA ILE A 170 -13.30 1.20 -10.33
C ILE A 170 -12.33 0.74 -9.23
N ALA A 171 -11.39 1.59 -8.87
CA ALA A 171 -10.40 1.29 -7.84
C ALA A 171 -11.05 1.06 -6.48
N GLN A 172 -12.08 1.83 -6.13
CA GLN A 172 -12.84 1.61 -4.89
C GLN A 172 -13.62 0.30 -4.91
N PHE A 173 -14.28 -0.02 -6.02
CA PHE A 173 -15.00 -1.29 -6.21
C PHE A 173 -14.11 -2.51 -5.95
N ILE A 174 -12.89 -2.46 -6.44
CA ILE A 174 -11.93 -3.55 -6.29
C ILE A 174 -11.24 -3.49 -4.92
N GLY A 175 -10.73 -2.34 -4.51
CA GLY A 175 -9.94 -2.17 -3.30
C GLY A 175 -10.71 -2.38 -2.00
N GLU A 176 -12.04 -2.20 -2.02
CA GLU A 176 -12.93 -2.51 -0.89
C GLU A 176 -13.58 -3.89 -1.02
N GLY A 177 -13.24 -4.66 -2.04
CA GLY A 177 -13.70 -6.04 -2.23
C GLY A 177 -15.15 -6.16 -2.69
N HIS A 178 -15.79 -5.07 -3.11
CA HIS A 178 -17.19 -5.07 -3.57
C HIS A 178 -17.41 -6.01 -4.76
N TYR A 179 -16.41 -6.14 -5.65
CA TYR A 179 -16.46 -7.05 -6.80
C TYR A 179 -16.72 -8.52 -6.42
N LYS A 180 -16.46 -8.91 -5.16
CA LYS A 180 -16.69 -10.27 -4.64
C LYS A 180 -18.15 -10.52 -4.28
N THR A 181 -18.94 -9.48 -4.06
CA THR A 181 -20.28 -9.57 -3.43
C THR A 181 -21.41 -8.95 -4.23
N ILE A 182 -21.14 -7.93 -5.02
CA ILE A 182 -22.15 -7.22 -5.81
C ILE A 182 -21.72 -7.06 -7.27
N LYS A 183 -22.68 -6.88 -8.17
CA LYS A 183 -22.42 -6.62 -9.58
C LYS A 183 -21.98 -5.17 -9.79
N TRP A 184 -21.24 -4.93 -10.87
CA TRP A 184 -20.77 -3.61 -11.25
C TRP A 184 -21.91 -2.58 -11.40
N ASP A 185 -23.01 -2.94 -12.08
CA ASP A 185 -24.13 -2.04 -12.30
C ASP A 185 -24.77 -1.61 -10.98
N GLU A 186 -24.96 -2.55 -10.06
CA GLU A 186 -25.48 -2.27 -8.72
C GLU A 186 -24.53 -1.38 -7.90
N TRP A 187 -23.21 -1.56 -8.07
CA TRP A 187 -22.21 -0.70 -7.45
C TRP A 187 -22.30 0.72 -7.98
N GLN A 188 -22.35 0.90 -9.31
CA GLN A 188 -22.45 2.22 -9.93
C GLN A 188 -23.64 3.04 -9.43
N GLU A 189 -24.80 2.41 -9.21
CA GLU A 189 -25.99 3.07 -8.67
C GLU A 189 -25.80 3.52 -7.20
N LYS A 190 -25.04 2.78 -6.41
CA LYS A 190 -24.79 3.04 -4.99
C LYS A 190 -23.61 3.96 -4.73
N TYR A 191 -22.70 4.05 -5.68
CA TYR A 191 -21.47 4.80 -5.53
C TYR A 191 -21.74 6.29 -5.40
N LYS A 192 -21.16 6.90 -4.36
CA LYS A 192 -21.16 8.34 -4.17
C LYS A 192 -19.77 8.88 -4.55
N SER A 193 -19.71 9.57 -5.69
CA SER A 193 -18.47 10.17 -6.15
C SER A 193 -17.98 11.22 -5.13
N PRO A 194 -16.70 11.21 -4.80
CA PRO A 194 -16.09 12.26 -3.98
C PRO A 194 -15.73 13.52 -4.79
N TYR A 195 -16.05 13.54 -6.10
CA TYR A 195 -15.76 14.62 -7.04
C TYR A 195 -16.96 15.50 -7.31
#